data_7fd582405aba54ef51eb4c3518741603
#
_entry.id   7fd582405aba54ef51eb4c3518741603
#
_cell.length_a   1.000
_cell.length_b   1.000
_cell.length_c   1.000
_cell.angle_alpha   90.00
_cell.angle_beta   90.00
_cell.angle_gamma   90.00
#
_symmetry.space_group_name_H-M   'P 1'
#
loop_
_entity.id
_entity.type
_entity.pdbx_description
1 polymer ?
#
loop_
_entity_poly.entity_id
_entity_poly.type
_entity_poly.pdbx_seq_one_letter_code
_entity_poly.pdbx_strand_id
1 'polypeptide(L)'
;MRLPTDETLKKNITMKKINIIASLLLGGLLFTACDSDRDDNPTLVMPSSFELYAPADAENNTLDLVNSSTVDFTANQPDFGGFPVATTYTLQISLDSVFTDADEAAGTKQNYADLGTTFTQPTMSVKASELNESMINLYETIKNTGSYDNAVRPLYVRCKADINTVKGS
;
A
#
# COMPACT_ATOMS: atom_id res chain seq x y z
N MET A 1 71.04 -4.26 -45.95
CA MET A 1 70.17 -4.31 -44.83
C MET A 1 70.39 -3.04 -44.01
N ARG A 2 69.49 -2.03 -44.09
CA ARG A 2 69.60 -0.76 -43.34
C ARG A 2 68.90 -0.91 -42.00
N LEU A 3 69.66 -0.75 -40.92
CA LEU A 3 69.09 -0.67 -39.56
C LEU A 3 68.23 0.62 -39.43
N PRO A 4 67.12 0.59 -38.80
CA PRO A 4 66.28 1.77 -38.58
C PRO A 4 67.03 2.79 -37.72
N THR A 5 67.02 4.05 -38.14
CA THR A 5 67.65 5.16 -37.43
C THR A 5 66.98 5.43 -36.10
N ASP A 6 67.75 5.91 -35.11
CA ASP A 6 67.38 6.17 -33.73
C ASP A 6 66.11 7.04 -33.64
N GLU A 7 65.81 7.91 -34.58
CA GLU A 7 64.64 8.73 -34.68
C GLU A 7 63.33 7.93 -34.91
N THR A 8 63.39 6.85 -35.71
CA THR A 8 62.20 5.99 -35.95
C THR A 8 61.87 5.14 -34.72
N LEU A 9 62.84 4.74 -33.93
CA LEU A 9 62.64 4.05 -32.66
C LEU A 9 62.03 4.96 -31.62
N LYS A 10 62.51 6.22 -31.51
CA LYS A 10 61.94 7.21 -30.58
C LYS A 10 60.47 7.55 -30.90
N LYS A 11 60.12 7.69 -32.16
CA LYS A 11 58.76 7.99 -32.62
C LYS A 11 57.79 6.85 -32.32
N ASN A 12 58.21 5.58 -32.49
CA ASN A 12 57.41 4.42 -32.20
C ASN A 12 57.17 4.21 -30.68
N ILE A 13 58.17 4.54 -29.85
CA ILE A 13 58.07 4.44 -28.39
C ILE A 13 57.11 5.54 -27.86
N THR A 14 57.20 6.75 -28.43
CA THR A 14 56.32 7.86 -28.03
C THR A 14 54.85 7.59 -28.39
N MET A 15 54.57 7.04 -29.58
CA MET A 15 53.20 6.66 -29.96
C MET A 15 52.63 5.52 -29.10
N LYS A 16 53.45 4.50 -28.76
CA LYS A 16 52.99 3.45 -27.83
C LYS A 16 52.65 3.97 -26.44
N LYS A 17 53.42 4.93 -25.92
CA LYS A 17 53.14 5.55 -24.62
C LYS A 17 51.88 6.42 -24.65
N ILE A 18 51.62 7.15 -25.72
CA ILE A 18 50.41 7.96 -25.91
C ILE A 18 49.16 7.09 -25.97
N ASN A 19 49.22 5.96 -26.67
CA ASN A 19 48.06 5.05 -26.76
C ASN A 19 47.76 4.36 -25.41
N ILE A 20 48.77 4.06 -24.61
CA ILE A 20 48.56 3.48 -23.26
C ILE A 20 47.92 4.51 -22.32
N ILE A 21 48.37 5.77 -22.36
CA ILE A 21 47.81 6.85 -21.56
C ILE A 21 46.35 7.17 -21.99
N ALA A 22 46.09 7.20 -23.31
CA ALA A 22 44.74 7.39 -23.84
C ALA A 22 43.79 6.24 -23.45
N SER A 23 44.25 4.99 -23.45
CA SER A 23 43.47 3.83 -23.02
C SER A 23 43.20 3.84 -21.50
N LEU A 24 44.13 4.31 -20.68
CA LEU A 24 43.95 4.43 -19.24
C LEU A 24 42.96 5.55 -18.87
N LEU A 25 42.99 6.67 -19.61
CA LEU A 25 42.04 7.79 -19.44
C LEU A 25 40.60 7.40 -19.87
N LEU A 26 40.47 6.62 -20.95
CA LEU A 26 39.15 6.14 -21.40
C LEU A 26 38.57 5.06 -20.46
N GLY A 27 39.42 4.22 -19.86
CA GLY A 27 39.03 3.21 -18.88
C GLY A 27 38.61 3.82 -17.54
N GLY A 28 39.19 4.95 -17.14
CA GLY A 28 38.87 5.63 -15.86
C GLY A 28 37.52 6.36 -15.86
N LEU A 29 36.98 6.70 -17.03
CA LEU A 29 35.68 7.41 -17.13
C LEU A 29 34.47 6.48 -17.09
N LEU A 30 34.65 5.16 -17.15
CA LEU A 30 33.55 4.21 -17.12
C LEU A 30 33.16 3.77 -15.69
N PHE A 31 33.91 4.16 -14.66
CA PHE A 31 33.65 3.77 -13.29
C PHE A 31 32.97 4.86 -12.44
N THR A 32 32.74 6.06 -12.97
CA THR A 32 32.10 7.16 -12.22
C THR A 32 30.59 7.29 -12.48
N ALA A 33 29.98 6.37 -13.22
CA ALA A 33 28.57 6.48 -13.63
C ALA A 33 27.58 5.68 -12.75
N CYS A 34 28.00 5.12 -11.61
CA CYS A 34 27.11 4.24 -10.84
C CYS A 34 26.92 4.62 -9.36
N ASP A 35 27.24 5.84 -8.93
CA ASP A 35 27.15 6.14 -7.51
C ASP A 35 26.14 7.24 -7.12
N SER A 36 25.40 7.81 -8.07
CA SER A 36 24.46 8.90 -7.77
C SER A 36 22.97 8.50 -7.78
N ASP A 37 22.64 7.29 -8.23
CA ASP A 37 21.22 6.88 -8.38
C ASP A 37 20.71 6.00 -7.21
N ARG A 38 21.48 5.80 -6.16
CA ARG A 38 21.05 4.96 -5.03
C ARG A 38 20.29 5.72 -3.95
N ASP A 39 20.44 7.04 -3.90
CA ASP A 39 19.80 7.85 -2.87
C ASP A 39 18.36 8.28 -3.24
N ASP A 40 17.96 8.14 -4.51
CA ASP A 40 16.64 8.50 -5.00
C ASP A 40 15.64 7.33 -5.08
N ASN A 41 16.02 6.11 -4.67
CA ASN A 41 15.07 5.02 -4.59
C ASN A 41 14.09 5.25 -3.43
N PRO A 42 12.79 5.37 -3.70
CA PRO A 42 11.81 5.53 -2.65
C PRO A 42 11.91 4.37 -1.65
N THR A 43 12.04 4.69 -0.38
CA THR A 43 12.06 3.68 0.70
C THR A 43 10.62 3.41 1.10
N LEU A 44 10.26 2.13 1.23
CA LEU A 44 8.95 1.76 1.73
C LEU A 44 8.80 2.25 3.18
N VAL A 45 7.90 3.20 3.39
CA VAL A 45 7.50 3.69 4.70
C VAL A 45 6.12 3.12 5.01
N MET A 46 5.97 2.52 6.18
CA MET A 46 4.66 2.03 6.63
C MET A 46 3.93 3.14 7.37
N PRO A 47 2.82 3.67 6.83
CA PRO A 47 2.03 4.68 7.51
C PRO A 47 1.38 4.07 8.75
N SER A 48 1.30 4.84 9.83
CA SER A 48 0.64 4.39 11.08
C SER A 48 -0.89 4.48 10.99
N SER A 49 -1.41 5.36 10.14
CA SER A 49 -2.85 5.56 9.96
C SER A 49 -3.13 6.31 8.65
N PHE A 50 -4.37 6.23 8.22
CA PHE A 50 -4.95 7.04 7.15
C PHE A 50 -6.42 7.32 7.50
N GLU A 51 -7.05 8.27 6.82
CA GLU A 51 -8.38 8.75 7.18
C GLU A 51 -9.46 8.14 6.28
N LEU A 52 -10.55 7.66 6.90
CA LEU A 52 -11.78 7.26 6.24
C LEU A 52 -12.82 8.35 6.45
N TYR A 53 -13.43 8.83 5.37
CA TYR A 53 -14.44 9.87 5.40
C TYR A 53 -15.84 9.26 5.48
N ALA A 54 -16.75 9.95 6.19
CA ALA A 54 -18.13 9.57 6.24
C ALA A 54 -18.78 9.60 4.84
N PRO A 55 -19.71 8.66 4.54
CA PRO A 55 -20.43 8.68 3.28
C PRO A 55 -21.18 10.01 3.07
N ALA A 56 -21.11 10.53 1.84
CA ALA A 56 -21.74 11.81 1.50
C ALA A 56 -23.27 11.76 1.53
N ASP A 57 -23.84 10.58 1.34
CA ASP A 57 -25.27 10.28 1.35
C ASP A 57 -25.83 9.93 2.74
N ALA A 58 -25.00 10.00 3.78
CA ALA A 58 -25.44 9.86 5.16
C ALA A 58 -26.17 11.14 5.62
N GLU A 59 -27.46 11.22 5.40
CA GLU A 59 -28.28 12.33 5.89
C GLU A 59 -28.33 12.34 7.42
N ASN A 60 -27.91 13.45 8.02
CA ASN A 60 -27.87 13.59 9.48
C ASN A 60 -27.13 12.43 10.20
N ASN A 61 -26.06 11.92 9.62
CA ASN A 61 -25.33 10.73 10.06
C ASN A 61 -26.19 9.45 10.11
N THR A 62 -27.23 9.37 9.29
CA THR A 62 -28.10 8.19 9.19
C THR A 62 -28.04 7.64 7.77
N LEU A 63 -27.83 6.34 7.65
CA LEU A 63 -27.86 5.61 6.38
C LEU A 63 -29.17 4.81 6.30
N ASP A 64 -29.90 4.97 5.20
CA ASP A 64 -31.05 4.11 4.88
C ASP A 64 -30.58 2.93 4.02
N LEU A 65 -30.19 1.85 4.66
CA LEU A 65 -29.67 0.66 3.99
C LEU A 65 -30.76 -0.13 3.23
N VAL A 66 -32.02 0.11 3.53
CA VAL A 66 -33.15 -0.59 2.89
C VAL A 66 -33.45 0.02 1.52
N ASN A 67 -33.39 1.34 1.39
CA ASN A 67 -33.72 2.06 0.18
C ASN A 67 -32.49 2.43 -0.66
N SER A 68 -31.29 2.25 -0.13
CA SER A 68 -30.04 2.48 -0.86
C SER A 68 -29.59 1.24 -1.62
N SER A 69 -29.02 1.44 -2.82
CA SER A 69 -28.37 0.36 -3.57
C SER A 69 -26.94 0.15 -3.12
N THR A 70 -26.21 1.24 -2.90
CA THR A 70 -24.81 1.25 -2.45
C THR A 70 -24.62 2.32 -1.37
N VAL A 71 -23.54 2.17 -0.63
CA VAL A 71 -22.98 3.18 0.29
C VAL A 71 -21.54 3.42 -0.12
N ASP A 72 -21.20 4.67 -0.42
CA ASP A 72 -19.92 5.04 -0.95
C ASP A 72 -19.01 5.62 0.15
N PHE A 73 -17.90 4.93 0.40
CA PHE A 73 -16.85 5.35 1.31
C PHE A 73 -15.64 5.87 0.54
N THR A 74 -14.98 6.86 1.10
CA THR A 74 -13.73 7.39 0.54
C THR A 74 -12.70 7.49 1.66
N ALA A 75 -11.47 7.09 1.35
CA ALA A 75 -10.34 7.28 2.23
C ALA A 75 -9.27 8.12 1.53
N ASN A 76 -8.38 8.75 2.29
CA ASN A 76 -7.14 9.22 1.69
C ASN A 76 -6.22 8.02 1.42
N GLN A 77 -5.41 8.13 0.36
CA GLN A 77 -4.44 7.09 0.06
C GLN A 77 -3.34 7.08 1.13
N PRO A 78 -3.00 5.92 1.70
CA PRO A 78 -1.86 5.81 2.60
C PRO A 78 -0.56 6.25 1.92
N ASP A 79 0.26 7.04 2.60
CA ASP A 79 1.56 7.45 2.09
C ASP A 79 2.64 6.42 2.46
N PHE A 80 3.12 5.72 1.46
CA PHE A 80 4.19 4.73 1.60
C PHE A 80 5.58 5.30 1.28
N GLY A 81 5.79 6.63 1.44
CA GLY A 81 7.07 7.27 1.15
C GLY A 81 7.37 7.36 -0.35
N GLY A 82 6.32 7.48 -1.18
CA GLY A 82 6.45 7.48 -2.65
C GLY A 82 6.74 6.10 -3.25
N PHE A 83 6.80 5.05 -2.42
CA PHE A 83 7.02 3.68 -2.91
C PHE A 83 5.75 3.14 -3.57
N PRO A 84 5.83 2.63 -4.83
CA PRO A 84 4.66 2.08 -5.51
C PRO A 84 4.28 0.72 -4.92
N VAL A 85 3.17 0.65 -4.20
CA VAL A 85 2.63 -0.59 -3.65
C VAL A 85 1.20 -0.82 -4.12
N ALA A 86 0.86 -2.06 -4.38
CA ALA A 86 -0.53 -2.46 -4.56
C ALA A 86 -1.18 -2.60 -3.18
N THR A 87 -2.22 -1.81 -2.95
CA THR A 87 -2.95 -1.80 -1.67
C THR A 87 -4.32 -2.46 -1.85
N THR A 88 -4.71 -3.30 -0.90
CA THR A 88 -6.05 -3.84 -0.79
C THR A 88 -6.73 -3.21 0.42
N TYR A 89 -7.90 -2.62 0.19
CA TYR A 89 -8.71 -2.00 1.24
C TYR A 89 -9.85 -2.94 1.63
N THR A 90 -10.03 -3.13 2.94
CA THR A 90 -11.13 -3.91 3.53
C THR A 90 -11.85 -3.02 4.54
N LEU A 91 -13.16 -2.89 4.41
CA LEU A 91 -13.96 -2.21 5.41
C LEU A 91 -14.34 -3.17 6.52
N GLN A 92 -14.21 -2.70 7.74
CA GLN A 92 -14.59 -3.42 8.96
C GLN A 92 -15.68 -2.65 9.66
N ILE A 93 -16.69 -3.35 10.15
CA ILE A 93 -17.84 -2.75 10.86
C ILE A 93 -17.94 -3.26 12.28
N SER A 94 -18.36 -2.40 13.19
CA SER A 94 -18.66 -2.74 14.57
C SER A 94 -19.92 -2.00 15.06
N LEU A 95 -20.60 -2.55 16.06
CA LEU A 95 -21.67 -1.88 16.77
C LEU A 95 -21.14 -1.09 17.98
N ASP A 96 -19.86 -1.22 18.27
CA ASP A 96 -19.15 -0.51 19.33
C ASP A 96 -18.09 0.43 18.74
N SER A 97 -17.85 1.55 19.42
CA SER A 97 -16.83 2.53 18.99
C SER A 97 -15.39 2.02 19.10
N VAL A 98 -15.19 0.96 19.87
CA VAL A 98 -13.87 0.29 20.05
C VAL A 98 -13.90 -1.05 19.33
N PHE A 99 -13.00 -1.25 18.40
CA PHE A 99 -12.82 -2.51 17.67
C PHE A 99 -11.88 -3.41 18.49
N THR A 100 -12.42 -4.52 18.97
CA THR A 100 -11.73 -5.47 19.84
C THR A 100 -11.43 -6.76 19.07
N ASP A 101 -10.18 -7.16 19.04
CA ASP A 101 -9.75 -8.43 18.47
C ASP A 101 -10.08 -9.60 19.41
N ALA A 102 -10.20 -10.79 18.84
CA ALA A 102 -10.33 -12.00 19.63
C ALA A 102 -9.06 -12.27 20.44
N ASP A 103 -9.22 -12.58 21.72
CA ASP A 103 -8.13 -13.05 22.59
C ASP A 103 -8.61 -14.31 23.33
N GLU A 104 -8.18 -15.47 22.88
CA GLU A 104 -8.56 -16.76 23.46
C GLU A 104 -8.10 -16.90 24.91
N ALA A 105 -6.92 -16.35 25.24
CA ALA A 105 -6.37 -16.43 26.60
C ALA A 105 -7.18 -15.58 27.59
N ALA A 106 -7.72 -14.44 27.14
CA ALA A 106 -8.59 -13.58 27.92
C ALA A 106 -10.08 -13.96 27.80
N GLY A 107 -10.44 -14.89 26.93
CA GLY A 107 -11.84 -15.23 26.64
C GLY A 107 -12.61 -14.11 25.91
N THR A 108 -11.89 -13.17 25.29
CA THR A 108 -12.47 -12.06 24.57
C THR A 108 -12.85 -12.47 23.16
N LYS A 109 -14.08 -12.15 22.75
CA LYS A 109 -14.53 -12.36 21.36
C LYS A 109 -14.34 -11.09 20.54
N GLN A 110 -14.05 -11.28 19.26
CA GLN A 110 -14.03 -10.19 18.28
C GLN A 110 -15.43 -9.54 18.20
N ASN A 111 -15.47 -8.21 18.22
CA ASN A 111 -16.73 -7.44 18.18
C ASN A 111 -16.95 -6.70 16.86
N TYR A 112 -16.23 -7.06 15.81
CA TYR A 112 -16.36 -6.47 14.49
C TYR A 112 -16.37 -7.56 13.40
N ALA A 113 -16.81 -7.19 12.21
CA ALA A 113 -16.80 -8.04 11.02
C ALA A 113 -16.11 -7.35 9.87
N ASP A 114 -15.35 -8.11 9.09
CA ASP A 114 -14.82 -7.69 7.80
C ASP A 114 -15.96 -7.81 6.77
N LEU A 115 -16.13 -6.77 5.90
CA LEU A 115 -16.99 -6.92 4.74
C LEU A 115 -16.32 -7.86 3.72
N GLY A 116 -17.14 -8.66 3.03
CA GLY A 116 -16.64 -9.63 2.05
C GLY A 116 -16.04 -8.99 0.81
N THR A 117 -16.52 -7.78 0.45
CA THR A 117 -15.99 -7.02 -0.69
C THR A 117 -14.72 -6.28 -0.30
N THR A 118 -13.67 -6.46 -1.12
CA THR A 118 -12.40 -5.74 -1.00
C THR A 118 -12.17 -4.83 -2.19
N PHE A 119 -11.36 -3.79 -2.02
CA PHE A 119 -11.12 -2.75 -3.01
C PHE A 119 -9.63 -2.54 -3.25
N THR A 120 -9.28 -2.09 -4.46
CA THR A 120 -7.91 -1.72 -4.83
C THR A 120 -7.72 -0.22 -4.96
N GLN A 121 -8.78 0.54 -4.72
CA GLN A 121 -8.81 2.00 -4.75
C GLN A 121 -9.38 2.54 -3.44
N PRO A 122 -8.99 3.75 -3.01
CA PRO A 122 -9.51 4.34 -1.78
C PRO A 122 -10.97 4.82 -1.87
N THR A 123 -11.57 4.77 -3.05
CA THR A 123 -13.03 4.96 -3.27
C THR A 123 -13.69 3.60 -3.31
N MET A 124 -14.61 3.35 -2.38
CA MET A 124 -15.15 2.03 -2.08
C MET A 124 -16.67 2.08 -2.10
N SER A 125 -17.29 1.46 -3.11
CA SER A 125 -18.75 1.37 -3.23
C SER A 125 -19.22 0.02 -2.73
N VAL A 126 -19.85 -0.02 -1.57
CA VAL A 126 -20.36 -1.23 -0.92
C VAL A 126 -21.85 -1.37 -1.21
N LYS A 127 -22.30 -2.59 -1.51
CA LYS A 127 -23.73 -2.86 -1.61
C LYS A 127 -24.39 -2.63 -0.25
N ALA A 128 -25.47 -1.85 -0.22
CA ALA A 128 -26.21 -1.60 1.02
C ALA A 128 -26.75 -2.90 1.65
N SER A 129 -27.12 -3.88 0.82
CA SER A 129 -27.52 -5.22 1.29
C SER A 129 -26.40 -5.95 2.02
N GLU A 130 -25.15 -5.91 1.50
CA GLU A 130 -23.99 -6.52 2.17
C GLU A 130 -23.73 -5.88 3.53
N LEU A 131 -23.78 -4.55 3.59
CA LEU A 131 -23.58 -3.81 4.83
C LEU A 131 -24.67 -4.15 5.85
N ASN A 132 -25.94 -4.20 5.40
CA ASN A 132 -27.08 -4.55 6.24
C ASN A 132 -26.99 -6.00 6.77
N GLU A 133 -26.69 -6.97 5.91
CA GLU A 133 -26.55 -8.37 6.31
C GLU A 133 -25.40 -8.55 7.30
N SER A 134 -24.25 -7.92 7.05
CA SER A 134 -23.10 -7.98 7.95
C SER A 134 -23.41 -7.35 9.31
N MET A 135 -24.15 -6.24 9.34
CA MET A 135 -24.61 -5.60 10.58
C MET A 135 -25.57 -6.50 11.37
N ILE A 136 -26.53 -7.14 10.70
CA ILE A 136 -27.49 -8.06 11.34
C ILE A 136 -26.73 -9.26 11.93
N ASN A 137 -25.88 -9.90 11.16
CA ASN A 137 -25.08 -11.06 11.59
C ASN A 137 -24.19 -10.70 12.80
N LEU A 138 -23.57 -9.53 12.76
CA LEU A 138 -22.76 -9.05 13.88
C LEU A 138 -23.59 -8.82 15.14
N TYR A 139 -24.78 -8.21 14.99
CA TYR A 139 -25.71 -7.99 16.09
C TYR A 139 -26.16 -9.32 16.73
N GLU A 140 -26.58 -10.28 15.93
CA GLU A 140 -27.05 -11.59 16.40
C GLU A 140 -25.92 -12.36 17.09
N THR A 141 -24.70 -12.29 16.57
CA THR A 141 -23.52 -12.93 17.16
C THR A 141 -23.15 -12.30 18.53
N ILE A 142 -23.16 -10.98 18.64
CA ILE A 142 -22.80 -10.29 19.88
C ILE A 142 -23.89 -10.41 20.93
N LYS A 143 -25.16 -10.17 20.56
CA LYS A 143 -26.28 -10.18 21.51
C LYS A 143 -26.78 -11.56 21.83
N ASN A 144 -26.45 -12.57 21.02
CA ASN A 144 -26.91 -13.96 21.17
C ASN A 144 -28.44 -14.08 21.29
N THR A 145 -29.17 -13.17 20.62
CA THR A 145 -30.64 -13.11 20.68
C THR A 145 -31.34 -13.82 19.53
N GLY A 146 -30.57 -14.21 18.49
CA GLY A 146 -31.07 -14.94 17.32
C GLY A 146 -32.05 -14.17 16.44
N SER A 147 -32.27 -12.88 16.70
CA SER A 147 -33.18 -12.05 15.91
C SER A 147 -32.83 -10.58 16.01
N TYR A 148 -32.71 -9.92 14.87
CA TYR A 148 -32.56 -8.47 14.76
C TYR A 148 -33.92 -7.78 14.87
N ASP A 149 -34.02 -6.74 15.68
CA ASP A 149 -35.27 -6.05 16.01
C ASP A 149 -35.61 -4.87 15.09
N ASN A 150 -34.88 -4.70 14.00
CA ASN A 150 -34.97 -3.60 13.02
C ASN A 150 -34.86 -2.17 13.64
N ALA A 151 -34.25 -2.05 14.80
CA ALA A 151 -34.03 -0.75 15.42
C ALA A 151 -32.87 -0.02 14.79
N VAL A 152 -32.94 1.30 14.70
CA VAL A 152 -31.81 2.15 14.29
C VAL A 152 -30.66 2.00 15.29
N ARG A 153 -29.47 1.71 14.81
CA ARG A 153 -28.32 1.45 15.65
C ARG A 153 -27.09 2.22 15.16
N PRO A 154 -26.20 2.58 16.07
CA PRO A 154 -24.90 3.10 15.66
C PRO A 154 -24.12 2.02 14.90
N LEU A 155 -23.51 2.42 13.81
CA LEU A 155 -22.59 1.59 13.03
C LEU A 155 -21.27 2.33 12.93
N TYR A 156 -20.23 1.72 13.46
CA TYR A 156 -18.86 2.23 13.37
C TYR A 156 -18.15 1.51 12.23
N VAL A 157 -17.46 2.27 11.40
CA VAL A 157 -16.74 1.74 10.24
C VAL A 157 -15.28 2.17 10.32
N ARG A 158 -14.37 1.24 10.09
CA ARG A 158 -12.96 1.54 9.86
C ARG A 158 -12.49 0.86 8.57
N CYS A 159 -11.43 1.39 7.99
CA CYS A 159 -10.79 0.82 6.81
C CYS A 159 -9.43 0.24 7.19
N LYS A 160 -9.18 -0.98 6.76
CA LYS A 160 -7.89 -1.65 6.82
C LYS A 160 -7.27 -1.59 5.44
N ALA A 161 -5.99 -1.22 5.35
CA ALA A 161 -5.23 -1.20 4.12
C ALA A 161 -4.06 -2.20 4.23
N ASP A 162 -4.11 -3.25 3.44
CA ASP A 162 -3.06 -4.25 3.36
C ASP A 162 -2.24 -4.05 2.09
N ILE A 163 -0.91 -4.09 2.21
CA ILE A 163 -0.03 -4.06 1.06
C ILE A 163 0.26 -5.47 0.58
N ASN A 164 0.12 -5.69 -0.73
CA ASN A 164 0.54 -6.94 -1.36
C ASN A 164 2.06 -6.89 -1.57
N THR A 165 2.82 -7.30 -0.56
CA THR A 165 4.25 -7.55 -0.77
C THR A 165 4.38 -8.83 -1.59
N VAL A 166 4.89 -8.72 -2.81
CA VAL A 166 5.38 -9.88 -3.55
C VAL A 166 6.52 -10.45 -2.70
N LYS A 167 6.29 -11.58 -2.05
CA LYS A 167 7.39 -12.33 -1.43
C LYS A 167 8.36 -12.64 -2.55
N GLY A 168 9.53 -12.00 -2.53
CA GLY A 168 10.62 -12.33 -3.43
C GLY A 168 10.89 -13.83 -3.35
N SER A 169 10.78 -14.48 -4.49
CA SER A 169 11.19 -15.87 -4.70
C SER A 169 12.69 -16.05 -4.52
#